data_c3909474633a16e153a9e2b9ddc53e2b
#
_entry.id   c3909474633a16e153a9e2b9ddc53e2b
#
_cell.length_a   1.000
_cell.length_b   1.000
_cell.length_c   1.000
_cell.angle_alpha   90.00
_cell.angle_beta   90.00
_cell.angle_gamma   90.00
#
_symmetry.space_group_name_H-M   'P 1'
#
loop_
_entity.id
_entity.type
_entity.pdbx_description
1 polymer ?
#
loop_
_entity_poly.entity_id
_entity_poly.type
_entity_poly.pdbx_seq_one_letter_code
_entity_poly.pdbx_strand_id
1 'polypeptide(L)'
;MKKNSIFYTTAAVALTVVILVTYEAYSSYRLIDKMDVIETRIDTVNFFIKDVERDLNKGAFIAGFRTLLSFNQFITTNGTFIDDANARFKEAFLNGTIKQKQLGLLHDSTFTDWANKISTEANKIDIQFNFIVNDVKLNQSDPWTVAVGLNISLDISDKRNTSLWITNRYLTTKISIIGFEDPLYIINSNGKVSNTIIVSNITNFVVGGDVTNLLTHMNNSYYIAHNDSPSFLMRLQGVMGNSTFGIESLVNLDKFQGQGLAIKDRSIVDSIYFGIQNTVNYRVNNTPDWFKIDDAHLDTYGVRNITI
;
A
#
# COMPACT_ATOMS: atom_id res chain seq x y z
N MET A 1 -54.59 -79.75 2.44
CA MET A 1 -53.54 -78.89 3.08
C MET A 1 -52.56 -78.20 2.11
N LYS A 2 -52.87 -77.95 0.81
CA LYS A 2 -51.93 -77.31 -0.13
C LYS A 2 -52.22 -75.84 -0.45
N LYS A 3 -53.42 -75.32 -0.18
CA LYS A 3 -53.75 -73.91 -0.54
C LYS A 3 -53.17 -72.85 0.43
N ASN A 4 -52.99 -73.12 1.69
CA ASN A 4 -52.50 -72.14 2.63
C ASN A 4 -50.96 -71.93 2.52
N SER A 5 -50.18 -72.92 2.07
CA SER A 5 -48.74 -72.82 1.87
C SER A 5 -48.36 -71.83 0.77
N ILE A 6 -49.10 -71.78 -0.34
CA ILE A 6 -48.90 -70.86 -1.45
C ILE A 6 -49.21 -69.41 -1.02
N PHE A 7 -50.23 -69.21 -0.21
CA PHE A 7 -50.57 -67.90 0.32
C PHE A 7 -49.46 -67.33 1.21
N TYR A 8 -48.87 -68.13 2.11
CA TYR A 8 -47.80 -67.69 2.98
C TYR A 8 -46.51 -67.38 2.22
N THR A 9 -46.22 -68.16 1.16
CA THR A 9 -45.03 -67.86 0.31
C THR A 9 -45.23 -66.60 -0.52
N THR A 10 -46.38 -66.35 -1.09
CA THR A 10 -46.71 -65.09 -1.83
C THR A 10 -46.70 -63.90 -0.88
N ALA A 11 -47.23 -64.00 0.33
CA ALA A 11 -47.17 -62.97 1.34
C ALA A 11 -45.73 -62.64 1.80
N ALA A 12 -44.91 -63.68 2.01
CA ALA A 12 -43.51 -63.51 2.34
C ALA A 12 -42.70 -62.83 1.22
N VAL A 13 -42.93 -63.22 -0.05
CA VAL A 13 -42.28 -62.56 -1.18
C VAL A 13 -42.72 -61.12 -1.32
N ALA A 14 -44.01 -60.82 -1.20
CA ALA A 14 -44.53 -59.47 -1.25
C ALA A 14 -43.93 -58.59 -0.13
N LEU A 15 -43.81 -59.09 1.10
CA LEU A 15 -43.21 -58.40 2.20
C LEU A 15 -41.70 -58.12 1.99
N THR A 16 -40.99 -59.10 1.42
CA THR A 16 -39.56 -58.96 1.09
C THR A 16 -39.38 -57.86 0.03
N VAL A 17 -40.23 -57.84 -1.02
CA VAL A 17 -40.19 -56.77 -2.05
C VAL A 17 -40.43 -55.39 -1.45
N VAL A 18 -41.42 -55.26 -0.56
CA VAL A 18 -41.70 -54.01 0.14
C VAL A 18 -40.50 -53.53 0.99
N ILE A 19 -39.86 -54.45 1.71
CA ILE A 19 -38.67 -54.17 2.51
C ILE A 19 -37.52 -53.70 1.61
N LEU A 20 -37.27 -54.37 0.49
CA LEU A 20 -36.21 -53.99 -0.48
C LEU A 20 -36.47 -52.64 -1.07
N VAL A 21 -37.70 -52.36 -1.54
CA VAL A 21 -38.06 -51.04 -2.11
C VAL A 21 -37.95 -49.93 -1.06
N THR A 22 -38.39 -50.14 0.15
CA THR A 22 -38.24 -49.15 1.23
C THR A 22 -36.79 -48.92 1.62
N TYR A 23 -35.97 -49.95 1.61
CA TYR A 23 -34.53 -49.86 1.87
C TYR A 23 -33.82 -49.05 0.76
N GLU A 24 -34.09 -49.35 -0.53
CA GLU A 24 -33.54 -48.58 -1.65
C GLU A 24 -33.98 -47.13 -1.61
N ALA A 25 -35.27 -46.85 -1.38
CA ALA A 25 -35.78 -45.49 -1.27
C ALA A 25 -35.11 -44.72 -0.12
N TYR A 26 -34.96 -45.34 1.05
CA TYR A 26 -34.27 -44.76 2.19
C TYR A 26 -32.78 -44.51 1.93
N SER A 27 -32.09 -45.46 1.26
CA SER A 27 -30.69 -45.35 0.88
C SER A 27 -30.49 -44.18 -0.12
N SER A 28 -31.35 -44.10 -1.14
CA SER A 28 -31.32 -43.02 -2.13
C SER A 28 -31.59 -41.65 -1.50
N TYR A 29 -32.59 -41.55 -0.62
CA TYR A 29 -32.87 -40.33 0.11
C TYR A 29 -31.69 -39.85 0.96
N ARG A 30 -31.03 -40.78 1.68
CA ARG A 30 -29.85 -40.48 2.48
C ARG A 30 -28.63 -40.07 1.66
N LEU A 31 -28.49 -40.56 0.43
CA LEU A 31 -27.44 -40.13 -0.49
C LEU A 31 -27.69 -38.73 -1.01
N ILE A 32 -28.94 -38.42 -1.40
CA ILE A 32 -29.33 -37.06 -1.86
C ILE A 32 -29.08 -36.03 -0.74
N ASP A 33 -29.56 -36.30 0.47
CA ASP A 33 -29.35 -35.40 1.63
C ASP A 33 -27.85 -35.16 1.90
N LYS A 34 -26.99 -36.18 1.78
CA LYS A 34 -25.54 -35.99 1.89
C LYS A 34 -24.95 -35.17 0.76
N MET A 35 -25.43 -35.32 -0.47
CA MET A 35 -24.98 -34.57 -1.64
C MET A 35 -25.34 -33.07 -1.48
N ASP A 36 -26.56 -32.76 -1.04
CA ASP A 36 -27.03 -31.39 -0.79
C ASP A 36 -26.16 -30.69 0.29
N VAL A 37 -25.82 -31.43 1.35
CA VAL A 37 -24.92 -30.91 2.41
C VAL A 37 -23.51 -30.64 1.86
N ILE A 38 -22.95 -31.50 1.03
CA ILE A 38 -21.64 -31.33 0.42
C ILE A 38 -21.66 -30.13 -0.54
N GLU A 39 -22.67 -30.02 -1.40
CA GLU A 39 -22.84 -28.91 -2.32
C GLU A 39 -22.90 -27.57 -1.57
N THR A 40 -23.76 -27.46 -0.54
CA THR A 40 -23.83 -26.27 0.32
C THR A 40 -22.48 -25.90 0.94
N ARG A 41 -21.70 -26.90 1.36
CA ARG A 41 -20.35 -26.65 1.92
C ARG A 41 -19.36 -26.14 0.87
N ILE A 42 -19.36 -26.73 -0.33
CA ILE A 42 -18.54 -26.29 -1.45
C ILE A 42 -18.86 -24.83 -1.79
N ASP A 43 -20.16 -24.51 -1.89
CA ASP A 43 -20.59 -23.15 -2.14
C ASP A 43 -20.16 -22.17 -1.07
N THR A 44 -20.29 -22.56 0.21
CA THR A 44 -19.81 -21.73 1.33
C THR A 44 -18.32 -21.42 1.21
N VAL A 45 -17.48 -22.42 0.90
CA VAL A 45 -16.03 -22.23 0.69
C VAL A 45 -15.78 -21.35 -0.54
N ASN A 46 -16.50 -21.54 -1.64
CA ASN A 46 -16.37 -20.72 -2.85
C ASN A 46 -16.73 -19.24 -2.59
N PHE A 47 -17.78 -18.96 -1.83
CA PHE A 47 -18.14 -17.60 -1.43
C PHE A 47 -17.06 -16.98 -0.56
N PHE A 48 -16.56 -17.73 0.43
CA PHE A 48 -15.48 -17.27 1.29
C PHE A 48 -14.21 -16.93 0.50
N ILE A 49 -13.81 -17.78 -0.48
CA ILE A 49 -12.67 -17.51 -1.37
C ILE A 49 -12.84 -16.18 -2.10
N LYS A 50 -14.01 -15.95 -2.72
CA LYS A 50 -14.31 -14.70 -3.43
C LYS A 50 -14.24 -13.48 -2.52
N ASP A 51 -14.74 -13.61 -1.30
CA ASP A 51 -14.69 -12.55 -0.30
C ASP A 51 -13.26 -12.25 0.14
N VAL A 52 -12.44 -13.26 0.41
CA VAL A 52 -11.01 -13.11 0.70
C VAL A 52 -10.28 -12.44 -0.45
N GLU A 53 -10.48 -12.86 -1.69
CA GLU A 53 -9.83 -12.27 -2.87
C GLU A 53 -10.20 -10.78 -3.05
N ARG A 54 -11.45 -10.42 -2.80
CA ARG A 54 -11.91 -9.03 -2.84
C ARG A 54 -11.30 -8.18 -1.73
N ASP A 55 -11.22 -8.71 -0.52
CA ASP A 55 -10.75 -7.97 0.65
C ASP A 55 -9.22 -7.94 0.76
N LEU A 56 -8.52 -8.86 0.11
CA LEU A 56 -7.06 -8.95 0.10
C LEU A 56 -6.40 -7.65 -0.38
N ASN A 57 -6.90 -7.07 -1.48
CA ASN A 57 -6.40 -5.79 -2.01
C ASN A 57 -6.64 -4.63 -1.04
N LYS A 58 -7.79 -4.61 -0.36
CA LYS A 58 -8.11 -3.57 0.65
C LYS A 58 -7.22 -3.70 1.87
N GLY A 59 -7.03 -4.94 2.37
CA GLY A 59 -6.13 -5.22 3.49
C GLY A 59 -4.70 -4.78 3.18
N ALA A 60 -4.20 -5.11 1.99
CA ALA A 60 -2.87 -4.69 1.53
C ALA A 60 -2.76 -3.16 1.41
N PHE A 61 -3.77 -2.48 0.87
CA PHE A 61 -3.81 -1.01 0.78
C PHE A 61 -3.77 -0.36 2.15
N ILE A 62 -4.65 -0.78 3.07
CA ILE A 62 -4.76 -0.17 4.40
C ILE A 62 -3.48 -0.36 5.21
N ALA A 63 -2.94 -1.59 5.24
CA ALA A 63 -1.70 -1.88 5.94
C ALA A 63 -0.51 -1.13 5.30
N GLY A 64 -0.43 -1.08 3.97
CA GLY A 64 0.62 -0.35 3.24
C GLY A 64 0.57 1.17 3.46
N PHE A 65 -0.63 1.77 3.37
CA PHE A 65 -0.83 3.18 3.65
C PHE A 65 -0.41 3.56 5.08
N ARG A 66 -0.85 2.78 6.07
CA ARG A 66 -0.47 2.99 7.47
C ARG A 66 1.03 2.79 7.70
N THR A 67 1.66 1.86 6.99
CA THR A 67 3.11 1.66 7.07
C THR A 67 3.87 2.88 6.56
N LEU A 68 3.50 3.43 5.41
CA LEU A 68 4.13 4.64 4.87
C LEU A 68 3.89 5.85 5.79
N LEU A 69 2.69 6.00 6.33
CA LEU A 69 2.38 7.06 7.29
C LEU A 69 3.19 6.92 8.58
N SER A 70 3.39 5.67 9.04
CA SER A 70 4.24 5.38 10.20
C SER A 70 5.71 5.71 9.96
N PHE A 71 6.20 5.62 8.71
CA PHE A 71 7.54 6.04 8.35
C PHE A 71 7.72 7.54 8.55
N ASN A 72 6.77 8.35 8.08
CA ASN A 72 6.82 9.79 8.31
C ASN A 72 6.81 10.13 9.80
N GLN A 73 5.94 9.47 10.58
CA GLN A 73 5.91 9.66 12.03
C GLN A 73 7.24 9.23 12.69
N PHE A 74 7.81 8.11 12.26
CA PHE A 74 9.11 7.63 12.76
C PHE A 74 10.21 8.63 12.47
N ILE A 75 10.30 9.16 11.24
CA ILE A 75 11.27 10.17 10.83
C ILE A 75 11.12 11.45 11.68
N THR A 76 9.88 11.94 11.82
CA THR A 76 9.58 13.12 12.62
C THR A 76 9.99 12.95 14.09
N THR A 77 9.70 11.78 14.66
CA THR A 77 9.97 11.53 16.09
C THR A 77 11.47 11.27 16.38
N ASN A 78 12.17 10.58 15.48
CA ASN A 78 13.56 10.19 15.71
C ASN A 78 14.58 11.14 15.06
N GLY A 79 14.16 12.04 14.16
CA GLY A 79 15.05 12.97 13.46
C GLY A 79 16.06 12.28 12.54
N THR A 80 15.74 11.09 12.01
CA THR A 80 16.63 10.30 11.15
C THR A 80 15.89 9.69 10.00
N PHE A 81 16.55 9.58 8.84
CA PHE A 81 16.02 8.87 7.68
C PHE A 81 15.90 7.36 7.92
N ILE A 82 15.10 6.71 7.08
CA ILE A 82 14.99 5.24 7.02
C ILE A 82 16.22 4.68 6.30
N ASP A 83 16.87 3.66 6.86
CA ASP A 83 18.11 3.08 6.30
C ASP A 83 17.89 2.26 5.03
N ASP A 84 16.84 1.42 4.99
CA ASP A 84 16.44 0.59 3.86
C ASP A 84 14.91 0.57 3.80
N ALA A 85 14.36 1.33 2.86
CA ALA A 85 12.91 1.48 2.74
C ALA A 85 12.21 0.14 2.48
N ASN A 86 12.80 -0.76 1.67
CA ASN A 86 12.19 -2.06 1.38
C ASN A 86 12.21 -3.00 2.59
N ALA A 87 13.38 -3.14 3.24
CA ALA A 87 13.51 -4.01 4.42
C ALA A 87 12.64 -3.50 5.57
N ARG A 88 12.65 -2.19 5.82
CA ARG A 88 11.83 -1.58 6.89
C ARG A 88 10.35 -1.63 6.57
N PHE A 89 9.97 -1.47 5.30
CA PHE A 89 8.58 -1.63 4.88
C PHE A 89 8.07 -3.04 5.13
N LYS A 90 8.83 -4.07 4.74
CA LYS A 90 8.47 -5.46 4.99
C LYS A 90 8.32 -5.74 6.49
N GLU A 91 9.28 -5.28 7.32
CA GLU A 91 9.24 -5.41 8.79
C GLU A 91 7.98 -4.74 9.36
N ALA A 92 7.74 -3.47 9.01
CA ALA A 92 6.62 -2.70 9.54
C ALA A 92 5.26 -3.23 9.04
N PHE A 93 5.15 -3.55 7.77
CA PHE A 93 3.93 -4.05 7.14
C PHE A 93 3.46 -5.39 7.74
N LEU A 94 4.39 -6.28 8.09
CA LEU A 94 4.10 -7.60 8.65
C LEU A 94 4.03 -7.59 10.18
N ASN A 95 4.97 -6.90 10.85
CA ASN A 95 5.18 -7.00 12.29
C ASN A 95 4.82 -5.72 13.06
N GLY A 96 4.55 -4.61 12.36
CA GLY A 96 4.25 -3.33 13.00
C GLY A 96 5.44 -2.65 13.67
N THR A 97 6.68 -3.03 13.31
CA THR A 97 7.90 -2.55 13.95
C THR A 97 8.89 -1.97 12.94
N ILE A 98 9.75 -1.04 13.39
CA ILE A 98 10.98 -0.63 12.72
C ILE A 98 12.15 -0.85 13.68
N LYS A 99 13.12 -1.67 13.27
CA LYS A 99 14.28 -2.04 14.14
C LYS A 99 13.80 -2.50 15.52
N GLN A 100 12.79 -3.36 15.55
CA GLN A 100 12.13 -3.90 16.74
C GLN A 100 11.36 -2.86 17.60
N LYS A 101 11.31 -1.58 17.20
CA LYS A 101 10.52 -0.55 17.86
C LYS A 101 9.10 -0.55 17.33
N GLN A 102 8.11 -0.71 18.20
CA GLN A 102 6.69 -0.71 17.84
C GLN A 102 6.24 0.63 17.26
N LEU A 103 5.49 0.56 16.16
CA LEU A 103 4.87 1.71 15.50
C LEU A 103 3.39 1.83 15.94
N GLY A 104 3.05 2.96 16.57
CA GLY A 104 1.72 3.15 17.16
C GLY A 104 0.58 3.05 16.15
N LEU A 105 0.75 3.55 14.91
CA LEU A 105 -0.27 3.50 13.87
C LEU A 105 -0.51 2.09 13.31
N LEU A 106 0.39 1.15 13.57
CA LEU A 106 0.29 -0.25 13.10
C LEU A 106 -0.18 -1.22 14.19
N HIS A 107 -0.51 -0.73 15.38
CA HIS A 107 -1.10 -1.57 16.41
C HIS A 107 -2.41 -2.17 15.90
N ASP A 108 -2.53 -3.51 15.94
CA ASP A 108 -3.69 -4.30 15.46
C ASP A 108 -4.11 -4.01 14.00
N SER A 109 -3.16 -3.50 13.19
CA SER A 109 -3.45 -2.98 11.84
C SER A 109 -2.39 -3.36 10.81
N THR A 110 -1.52 -4.30 11.14
CA THR A 110 -0.57 -4.91 10.20
C THR A 110 -1.31 -5.80 9.19
N PHE A 111 -0.62 -6.18 8.14
CA PHE A 111 -1.19 -7.15 7.19
C PHE A 111 -1.34 -8.54 7.83
N THR A 112 -0.47 -8.90 8.75
CA THR A 112 -0.58 -10.13 9.55
C THR A 112 -1.82 -10.09 10.46
N ASP A 113 -2.12 -8.94 11.09
CA ASP A 113 -3.33 -8.78 11.90
C ASP A 113 -4.59 -8.93 11.05
N TRP A 114 -4.60 -8.38 9.82
CA TRP A 114 -5.68 -8.59 8.86
C TRP A 114 -5.87 -10.07 8.56
N ALA A 115 -4.80 -10.80 8.23
CA ALA A 115 -4.85 -12.24 7.94
C ALA A 115 -5.38 -13.05 9.14
N ASN A 116 -4.95 -12.72 10.36
CA ASN A 116 -5.41 -13.36 11.59
C ASN A 116 -6.90 -13.11 11.86
N LYS A 117 -7.41 -11.91 11.57
CA LYS A 117 -8.83 -11.60 11.66
C LYS A 117 -9.65 -12.44 10.69
N ILE A 118 -9.20 -12.54 9.42
CA ILE A 118 -9.85 -13.41 8.42
C ILE A 118 -9.84 -14.87 8.87
N SER A 119 -8.71 -15.38 9.38
CA SER A 119 -8.61 -16.74 9.90
C SER A 119 -9.58 -17.00 11.07
N THR A 120 -9.76 -16.01 11.95
CA THR A 120 -10.71 -16.10 13.06
C THR A 120 -12.14 -16.18 12.55
N GLU A 121 -12.54 -15.35 11.58
CA GLU A 121 -13.89 -15.39 11.00
C GLU A 121 -14.12 -16.69 10.20
N ALA A 122 -13.13 -17.16 9.42
CA ALA A 122 -13.19 -18.44 8.71
C ALA A 122 -13.47 -19.62 9.66
N ASN A 123 -12.81 -19.63 10.82
CA ASN A 123 -12.97 -20.67 11.82
C ASN A 123 -14.40 -20.78 12.37
N LYS A 124 -15.16 -19.67 12.41
CA LYS A 124 -16.58 -19.64 12.88
C LYS A 124 -17.52 -20.38 11.94
N ILE A 125 -17.16 -20.48 10.66
CA ILE A 125 -17.93 -21.16 9.61
C ILE A 125 -17.30 -22.50 9.18
N ASP A 126 -16.46 -23.08 10.05
CA ASP A 126 -15.76 -24.34 9.83
C ASP A 126 -14.84 -24.36 8.61
N ILE A 127 -14.27 -23.20 8.25
CA ILE A 127 -13.23 -23.06 7.23
C ILE A 127 -11.87 -22.89 7.92
N GLN A 128 -10.87 -23.64 7.48
CA GLN A 128 -9.49 -23.44 7.84
C GLN A 128 -8.83 -22.55 6.78
N PHE A 129 -8.27 -21.43 7.23
CA PHE A 129 -7.61 -20.44 6.40
C PHE A 129 -6.15 -20.31 6.84
N ASN A 130 -5.22 -20.78 6.00
CA ASN A 130 -3.78 -20.64 6.19
C ASN A 130 -3.24 -19.64 5.16
N PHE A 131 -2.36 -18.79 5.63
CA PHE A 131 -1.86 -17.66 4.88
C PHE A 131 -0.35 -17.52 5.09
N ILE A 132 0.42 -17.42 4.00
CA ILE A 132 1.87 -17.23 4.02
C ILE A 132 2.22 -16.07 3.10
N VAL A 133 2.93 -15.08 3.63
CA VAL A 133 3.55 -14.02 2.82
C VAL A 133 4.93 -14.48 2.37
N ASN A 134 5.07 -14.76 1.08
CA ASN A 134 6.33 -15.19 0.48
C ASN A 134 7.27 -14.01 0.27
N ASP A 135 6.73 -12.88 -0.24
CA ASP A 135 7.52 -11.67 -0.48
C ASP A 135 6.67 -10.40 -0.42
N VAL A 136 7.32 -9.31 0.00
CA VAL A 136 6.76 -7.94 0.01
C VAL A 136 7.78 -7.03 -0.64
N LYS A 137 7.37 -6.30 -1.69
CA LYS A 137 8.21 -5.33 -2.40
C LYS A 137 7.58 -3.96 -2.40
N LEU A 138 8.39 -2.96 -2.12
CA LEU A 138 8.01 -1.56 -2.20
C LEU A 138 8.72 -0.93 -3.41
N ASN A 139 7.95 -0.41 -4.37
CA ASN A 139 8.47 0.25 -5.56
C ASN A 139 7.75 1.57 -5.79
N GLN A 140 8.40 2.49 -6.49
CA GLN A 140 7.72 3.66 -7.02
C GLN A 140 7.44 3.43 -8.50
N SER A 141 6.18 3.63 -8.92
CA SER A 141 5.72 3.32 -10.29
C SER A 141 5.43 4.58 -11.11
N ASP A 142 5.27 5.70 -10.44
CA ASP A 142 5.12 7.04 -11.00
C ASP A 142 5.50 8.08 -9.93
N PRO A 143 5.67 9.38 -10.26
CA PRO A 143 6.10 10.39 -9.30
C PRO A 143 5.22 10.50 -8.05
N TRP A 144 3.92 10.18 -8.16
CA TRP A 144 2.91 10.44 -7.13
C TRP A 144 2.37 9.19 -6.46
N THR A 145 2.92 8.01 -6.82
CA THR A 145 2.37 6.73 -6.37
C THR A 145 3.45 5.73 -6.01
N VAL A 146 3.33 5.16 -4.83
CA VAL A 146 4.13 4.01 -4.38
C VAL A 146 3.31 2.73 -4.59
N ALA A 147 3.94 1.70 -5.15
CA ALA A 147 3.35 0.39 -5.37
C ALA A 147 3.87 -0.62 -4.34
N VAL A 148 2.96 -1.32 -3.68
CA VAL A 148 3.25 -2.44 -2.79
C VAL A 148 2.92 -3.74 -3.51
N GLY A 149 3.94 -4.50 -3.87
CA GLY A 149 3.83 -5.84 -4.46
C GLY A 149 3.84 -6.90 -3.37
N LEU A 150 2.88 -7.81 -3.41
CA LEU A 150 2.76 -8.94 -2.48
C LEU A 150 2.74 -10.25 -3.24
N ASN A 151 3.54 -11.21 -2.79
CA ASN A 151 3.47 -12.60 -3.19
C ASN A 151 3.02 -13.41 -1.99
N ILE A 152 1.87 -14.09 -2.11
CA ILE A 152 1.23 -14.82 -1.02
C ILE A 152 0.81 -16.21 -1.45
N SER A 153 0.87 -17.16 -0.53
CA SER A 153 0.28 -18.49 -0.66
C SER A 153 -0.93 -18.57 0.25
N LEU A 154 -2.05 -19.02 -0.31
CA LEU A 154 -3.31 -19.23 0.38
C LEU A 154 -3.65 -20.71 0.35
N ASP A 155 -4.01 -21.28 1.50
CA ASP A 155 -4.52 -22.64 1.65
C ASP A 155 -5.85 -22.54 2.43
N ILE A 156 -6.94 -22.83 1.75
CA ILE A 156 -8.30 -22.71 2.25
C ILE A 156 -8.97 -24.08 2.15
N SER A 157 -9.39 -24.65 3.27
CA SER A 157 -10.02 -25.95 3.32
C SER A 157 -11.24 -25.96 4.23
N ASP A 158 -12.20 -26.80 3.91
CA ASP A 158 -13.26 -27.15 4.83
C ASP A 158 -12.72 -28.09 5.93
N LYS A 159 -13.05 -27.84 7.21
CA LYS A 159 -12.61 -28.70 8.34
C LYS A 159 -13.04 -30.16 8.21
N ARG A 160 -14.06 -30.46 7.41
CA ARG A 160 -14.52 -31.81 7.13
C ARG A 160 -13.80 -32.46 5.93
N ASN A 161 -12.80 -31.76 5.35
CA ASN A 161 -12.03 -32.19 4.18
C ASN A 161 -12.91 -32.46 2.93
N THR A 162 -14.02 -31.74 2.78
CA THR A 162 -14.89 -31.83 1.60
C THR A 162 -14.38 -31.00 0.44
N SER A 163 -13.60 -29.95 0.72
CA SER A 163 -12.99 -29.09 -0.29
C SER A 163 -11.65 -28.55 0.17
N LEU A 164 -10.72 -28.40 -0.78
CA LEU A 164 -9.40 -27.84 -0.58
C LEU A 164 -9.08 -26.91 -1.76
N TRP A 165 -8.63 -25.70 -1.47
CA TRP A 165 -8.18 -24.73 -2.45
C TRP A 165 -6.82 -24.19 -2.06
N ILE A 166 -5.82 -24.42 -2.90
CA ILE A 166 -4.45 -23.94 -2.71
C ILE A 166 -4.08 -23.07 -3.90
N THR A 167 -3.59 -21.85 -3.64
CA THR A 167 -3.16 -20.96 -4.70
C THR A 167 -2.05 -20.03 -4.25
N ASN A 168 -1.24 -19.61 -5.22
CA ASN A 168 -0.31 -18.51 -5.08
C ASN A 168 -0.90 -17.28 -5.77
N ARG A 169 -0.87 -16.12 -5.10
CA ARG A 169 -1.35 -14.85 -5.64
C ARG A 169 -0.24 -13.82 -5.61
N TYR A 170 -0.09 -13.14 -6.73
CA TYR A 170 0.68 -11.92 -6.81
C TYR A 170 -0.29 -10.75 -7.01
N LEU A 171 -0.20 -9.77 -6.14
CA LEU A 171 -1.03 -8.56 -6.23
C LEU A 171 -0.15 -7.32 -6.07
N THR A 172 -0.61 -6.23 -6.66
CA THR A 172 0.02 -4.92 -6.51
C THR A 172 -1.03 -3.92 -6.11
N THR A 173 -0.82 -3.24 -4.99
CA THR A 173 -1.67 -2.13 -4.58
C THR A 173 -0.90 -0.81 -4.72
N LYS A 174 -1.59 0.23 -5.17
CA LYS A 174 -1.02 1.56 -5.38
C LYS A 174 -1.48 2.51 -4.28
N ILE A 175 -0.54 3.26 -3.72
CA ILE A 175 -0.77 4.21 -2.63
C ILE A 175 -0.30 5.58 -3.10
N SER A 176 -1.20 6.56 -3.14
CA SER A 176 -0.84 7.94 -3.45
C SER A 176 -0.02 8.53 -2.31
N ILE A 177 1.06 9.25 -2.66
CA ILE A 177 1.88 10.01 -1.71
C ILE A 177 1.40 11.46 -1.55
N ILE A 178 0.40 11.87 -2.32
CA ILE A 178 -0.18 13.21 -2.18
C ILE A 178 -0.82 13.33 -0.79
N GLY A 179 -0.49 14.38 -0.08
CA GLY A 179 -0.91 14.57 1.30
C GLY A 179 0.07 14.03 2.36
N PHE A 180 1.14 13.32 1.96
CA PHE A 180 2.22 12.94 2.89
C PHE A 180 3.15 14.12 3.13
N GLU A 181 3.77 14.16 4.30
CA GLU A 181 4.85 15.11 4.59
C GLU A 181 6.15 14.67 3.92
N ASP A 182 6.94 15.65 3.44
CA ASP A 182 8.24 15.38 2.85
C ASP A 182 9.31 15.23 3.94
N PRO A 183 9.96 14.05 4.02
CA PRO A 183 11.02 13.78 4.97
C PRO A 183 12.21 14.76 4.90
N LEU A 184 12.51 15.29 3.71
CA LEU A 184 13.65 16.20 3.52
C LEU A 184 13.48 17.48 4.33
N TYR A 185 12.26 18.06 4.33
CA TYR A 185 11.99 19.27 5.10
C TYR A 185 12.08 19.02 6.60
N ILE A 186 11.48 17.93 7.07
CA ILE A 186 11.45 17.57 8.50
C ILE A 186 12.88 17.42 9.04
N ILE A 187 13.70 16.60 8.38
CA ILE A 187 15.07 16.30 8.84
C ILE A 187 15.95 17.53 8.78
N ASN A 188 15.95 18.26 7.63
CA ASN A 188 16.86 19.38 7.42
C ASN A 188 16.45 20.65 8.17
N SER A 189 15.25 20.70 8.74
CA SER A 189 14.80 21.78 9.64
C SER A 189 14.80 21.39 11.11
N ASN A 190 15.27 20.20 11.47
CA ASN A 190 15.15 19.64 12.83
C ASN A 190 13.69 19.63 13.33
N GLY A 191 12.75 19.27 12.45
CA GLY A 191 11.31 19.21 12.74
C GLY A 191 10.59 20.54 12.80
N LYS A 192 11.26 21.69 12.53
CA LYS A 192 10.66 23.02 12.64
C LYS A 192 9.83 23.41 11.42
N VAL A 193 10.14 22.86 10.24
CA VAL A 193 9.42 23.11 8.99
C VAL A 193 9.02 21.78 8.41
N SER A 194 7.72 21.58 8.17
CA SER A 194 7.19 20.50 7.37
C SER A 194 6.67 21.03 6.03
N ASN A 195 6.68 20.17 5.02
CA ASN A 195 6.08 20.45 3.73
C ASN A 195 5.26 19.24 3.28
N THR A 196 3.97 19.47 3.01
CA THR A 196 3.06 18.43 2.52
C THR A 196 3.17 18.34 1.00
N ILE A 197 3.25 17.11 0.47
CA ILE A 197 3.33 16.87 -0.97
C ILE A 197 1.98 17.21 -1.62
N ILE A 198 1.94 18.35 -2.31
CA ILE A 198 0.79 18.84 -3.08
C ILE A 198 1.27 19.11 -4.50
N VAL A 199 0.65 18.48 -5.47
CA VAL A 199 1.02 18.63 -6.88
C VAL A 199 0.66 20.05 -7.35
N SER A 200 1.62 20.69 -8.03
CA SER A 200 1.40 22.00 -8.65
C SER A 200 0.38 21.89 -9.80
N ASN A 201 -0.54 22.81 -9.84
CA ASN A 201 -1.42 23.02 -11.00
C ASN A 201 -0.89 24.12 -11.95
N ILE A 202 0.28 24.69 -11.63
CA ILE A 202 0.93 25.73 -12.41
C ILE A 202 1.78 25.08 -13.49
N THR A 203 1.52 25.42 -14.74
CA THR A 203 2.28 24.91 -15.90
C THR A 203 3.24 25.93 -16.50
N ASN A 204 2.96 27.23 -16.32
CA ASN A 204 3.78 28.33 -16.81
C ASN A 204 4.20 29.19 -15.61
N PHE A 205 5.44 29.02 -15.14
CA PHE A 205 5.95 29.72 -13.96
C PHE A 205 6.27 31.20 -14.25
N VAL A 206 6.71 31.49 -15.46
CA VAL A 206 7.03 32.86 -15.92
C VAL A 206 6.29 33.15 -17.22
N VAL A 207 5.59 34.29 -17.27
CA VAL A 207 4.83 34.72 -18.43
C VAL A 207 5.22 36.17 -18.77
N GLY A 208 5.91 36.40 -19.88
CA GLY A 208 6.32 37.73 -20.30
C GLY A 208 7.21 38.50 -19.29
N GLY A 209 7.96 37.78 -18.46
CA GLY A 209 8.78 38.33 -17.38
C GLY A 209 8.06 38.49 -16.04
N ASP A 210 6.76 38.22 -15.97
CA ASP A 210 5.99 38.15 -14.70
C ASP A 210 6.28 36.82 -13.99
N VAL A 211 6.75 36.90 -12.76
CA VAL A 211 7.12 35.79 -11.87
C VAL A 211 6.05 35.43 -10.83
N THR A 212 4.86 35.99 -10.94
CA THR A 212 3.78 35.82 -9.93
C THR A 212 3.45 34.33 -9.73
N ASN A 213 3.36 33.56 -10.81
CA ASN A 213 3.10 32.11 -10.75
C ASN A 213 4.26 31.36 -10.08
N LEU A 214 5.50 31.72 -10.36
CA LEU A 214 6.70 31.14 -9.75
C LEU A 214 6.73 31.40 -8.24
N LEU A 215 6.46 32.62 -7.82
CA LEU A 215 6.38 33.00 -6.42
C LEU A 215 5.21 32.29 -5.71
N THR A 216 4.07 32.15 -6.39
CA THR A 216 2.93 31.37 -5.86
C THR A 216 3.31 29.91 -5.65
N HIS A 217 3.99 29.29 -6.61
CA HIS A 217 4.48 27.92 -6.50
C HIS A 217 5.45 27.77 -5.32
N MET A 218 6.43 28.64 -5.20
CA MET A 218 7.40 28.67 -4.11
C MET A 218 6.74 28.93 -2.75
N ASN A 219 5.84 29.91 -2.65
CA ASN A 219 5.18 30.27 -1.38
C ASN A 219 4.35 29.13 -0.81
N ASN A 220 3.72 28.33 -1.67
CA ASN A 220 2.96 27.14 -1.28
C ASN A 220 3.82 25.89 -1.23
N SER A 221 5.09 25.97 -1.64
CA SER A 221 6.03 24.83 -1.73
C SER A 221 5.40 23.63 -2.43
N TYR A 222 4.72 23.89 -3.56
CA TYR A 222 4.12 22.86 -4.40
C TYR A 222 5.19 21.97 -5.05
N TYR A 223 4.77 20.79 -5.50
CA TYR A 223 5.66 19.81 -6.13
C TYR A 223 5.37 19.67 -7.62
N ILE A 224 6.44 19.48 -8.39
CA ILE A 224 6.40 19.00 -9.78
C ILE A 224 7.13 17.68 -9.89
N ALA A 225 6.81 16.92 -10.94
CA ALA A 225 7.60 15.75 -11.32
C ALA A 225 8.84 16.22 -12.11
N HIS A 226 10.02 15.76 -11.70
CA HIS A 226 11.27 16.11 -12.35
C HIS A 226 12.31 14.98 -12.23
N ASN A 227 12.95 14.60 -13.35
CA ASN A 227 13.86 13.46 -13.39
C ASN A 227 15.20 13.70 -12.68
N ASP A 228 15.61 14.96 -12.52
CA ASP A 228 16.85 15.31 -11.82
C ASP A 228 16.68 15.43 -10.30
N SER A 229 15.54 14.99 -9.81
CA SER A 229 15.19 15.03 -8.41
C SER A 229 14.94 13.62 -7.82
N PRO A 230 15.09 13.45 -6.49
CA PRO A 230 14.85 12.17 -5.85
C PRO A 230 13.37 11.79 -5.83
N SER A 231 13.08 10.51 -5.95
CA SER A 231 11.75 9.96 -5.74
C SER A 231 11.36 9.98 -4.26
N PHE A 232 10.08 9.82 -3.95
CA PHE A 232 9.60 9.79 -2.55
C PHE A 232 10.31 8.72 -1.70
N LEU A 233 10.52 7.54 -2.25
CA LEU A 233 11.24 6.47 -1.53
C LEU A 233 12.71 6.84 -1.28
N MET A 234 13.35 7.55 -2.19
CA MET A 234 14.71 8.07 -1.98
C MET A 234 14.72 9.16 -0.90
N ARG A 235 13.70 10.03 -0.86
CA ARG A 235 13.54 11.07 0.18
C ARG A 235 13.36 10.46 1.58
N LEU A 236 12.62 9.35 1.71
CA LEU A 236 12.52 8.60 2.97
C LEU A 236 13.89 8.11 3.47
N GLN A 237 14.81 7.83 2.56
CA GLN A 237 16.16 7.32 2.87
C GLN A 237 17.24 8.42 2.91
N GLY A 238 16.88 9.68 2.62
CA GLY A 238 17.85 10.78 2.54
C GLY A 238 18.79 10.68 1.33
N VAL A 239 18.41 9.95 0.29
CA VAL A 239 19.17 9.81 -0.96
C VAL A 239 18.76 10.92 -1.93
N MET A 240 19.72 11.76 -2.34
CA MET A 240 19.51 12.95 -3.19
C MET A 240 19.86 12.70 -4.67
N GLY A 241 19.79 11.46 -5.14
CA GLY A 241 20.08 11.12 -6.54
C GLY A 241 18.89 11.38 -7.47
N ASN A 242 19.14 11.36 -8.76
CA ASN A 242 18.15 11.50 -9.82
C ASN A 242 17.26 10.25 -9.92
N SER A 243 16.01 10.45 -10.26
CA SER A 243 15.03 9.37 -10.43
C SER A 243 14.03 9.68 -11.54
N THR A 244 13.72 8.70 -12.37
CA THR A 244 12.63 8.83 -13.37
C THR A 244 11.27 9.12 -12.73
N PHE A 245 11.13 8.88 -11.42
CA PHE A 245 9.94 9.17 -10.61
C PHE A 245 10.23 10.26 -9.57
N GLY A 246 11.19 11.15 -9.89
CA GLY A 246 11.58 12.24 -9.02
C GLY A 246 10.46 13.27 -8.86
N ILE A 247 10.46 13.91 -7.70
CA ILE A 247 9.61 15.06 -7.39
C ILE A 247 10.46 16.15 -6.78
N GLU A 248 10.11 17.40 -7.03
CA GLU A 248 10.81 18.54 -6.45
C GLU A 248 9.85 19.68 -6.09
N SER A 249 10.29 20.51 -5.17
CA SER A 249 9.63 21.74 -4.76
C SER A 249 10.66 22.86 -4.61
N LEU A 250 10.21 24.09 -4.55
CA LEU A 250 11.03 25.25 -4.22
C LEU A 250 10.93 25.54 -2.72
N VAL A 251 12.09 25.62 -2.05
CA VAL A 251 12.16 25.90 -0.62
C VAL A 251 11.87 27.37 -0.35
N ASN A 252 10.83 27.66 0.42
CA ASN A 252 10.54 29.01 0.87
C ASN A 252 11.45 29.38 2.06
N LEU A 253 12.50 30.18 1.79
CA LEU A 253 13.50 30.54 2.80
C LEU A 253 12.96 31.51 3.84
N ASP A 254 11.92 32.29 3.56
CA ASP A 254 11.27 33.16 4.56
C ASP A 254 10.62 32.32 5.66
N LYS A 255 10.02 31.16 5.31
CA LYS A 255 9.51 30.21 6.31
C LYS A 255 10.65 29.66 7.20
N PHE A 256 11.81 29.37 6.62
CA PHE A 256 12.98 28.89 7.38
C PHE A 256 13.51 29.96 8.31
N GLN A 257 13.71 31.19 7.84
CA GLN A 257 14.12 32.34 8.65
C GLN A 257 13.14 32.63 9.78
N GLY A 258 11.83 32.59 9.48
CA GLY A 258 10.79 32.78 10.49
C GLY A 258 10.82 31.77 11.63
N GLN A 259 11.40 30.57 11.41
CA GLN A 259 11.63 29.54 12.42
C GLN A 259 13.03 29.62 13.06
N GLY A 260 13.80 30.70 12.79
CA GLY A 260 15.14 30.90 13.31
C GLY A 260 16.18 29.90 12.74
N LEU A 261 15.93 29.39 11.52
CA LEU A 261 16.88 28.52 10.82
C LEU A 261 17.81 29.37 9.95
N ALA A 262 19.11 29.01 9.95
CA ALA A 262 20.07 29.64 9.05
C ALA A 262 19.77 29.21 7.59
N ILE A 263 19.76 30.20 6.70
CA ILE A 263 19.62 29.95 5.27
C ILE A 263 20.97 29.77 4.60
N LYS A 264 20.99 28.92 3.56
CA LYS A 264 22.17 28.68 2.74
C LYS A 264 22.07 29.50 1.46
N ASP A 265 23.19 30.08 1.03
CA ASP A 265 23.29 30.83 -0.25
C ASP A 265 23.49 29.86 -1.42
N ARG A 266 22.40 29.25 -1.89
CA ARG A 266 22.38 28.25 -2.96
C ARG A 266 21.00 28.14 -3.62
N SER A 267 20.88 27.29 -4.67
CA SER A 267 19.58 26.99 -5.30
C SER A 267 18.53 26.58 -4.28
N ILE A 268 17.32 27.10 -4.46
CA ILE A 268 16.15 26.77 -3.60
C ILE A 268 15.39 25.54 -4.08
N VAL A 269 15.82 24.87 -5.14
CA VAL A 269 15.33 23.52 -5.49
C VAL A 269 15.66 22.59 -4.33
N ASP A 270 14.67 21.94 -3.77
CA ASP A 270 14.78 21.24 -2.48
C ASP A 270 15.90 20.21 -2.42
N SER A 271 16.04 19.37 -3.46
CA SER A 271 17.09 18.35 -3.55
C SER A 271 18.50 18.97 -3.58
N ILE A 272 18.66 20.14 -4.20
CA ILE A 272 19.90 20.89 -4.22
C ILE A 272 20.10 21.64 -2.90
N TYR A 273 19.05 22.27 -2.37
CA TYR A 273 19.11 23.03 -1.13
C TYR A 273 19.48 22.17 0.07
N PHE A 274 18.87 21.01 0.20
CA PHE A 274 19.16 20.05 1.29
C PHE A 274 20.35 19.14 1.01
N GLY A 275 20.71 18.97 -0.27
CA GLY A 275 21.86 18.15 -0.67
C GLY A 275 23.22 18.76 -0.35
N ILE A 276 24.26 18.04 -0.71
CA ILE A 276 25.65 18.46 -0.54
C ILE A 276 26.28 18.99 -1.84
N GLN A 277 25.59 18.89 -2.96
CA GLN A 277 26.10 19.29 -4.27
C GLN A 277 26.36 20.81 -4.30
N ASN A 278 27.48 21.19 -4.88
CA ASN A 278 27.81 22.58 -5.13
C ASN A 278 27.55 22.87 -6.61
N THR A 279 26.48 23.62 -6.91
CA THR A 279 26.04 23.96 -8.27
C THR A 279 26.25 25.45 -8.53
N VAL A 280 26.39 25.82 -9.78
CA VAL A 280 26.32 27.22 -10.19
C VAL A 280 24.86 27.67 -10.02
N ASN A 281 24.64 28.78 -9.31
CA ASN A 281 23.32 29.28 -8.98
C ASN A 281 23.14 30.69 -9.52
N TYR A 282 21.98 30.96 -10.09
CA TYR A 282 21.63 32.24 -10.69
C TYR A 282 20.50 32.87 -9.89
N ARG A 283 20.64 34.16 -9.61
CA ARG A 283 19.56 34.97 -9.04
C ARG A 283 18.53 35.24 -10.13
N VAL A 284 17.27 35.21 -9.77
CA VAL A 284 16.16 35.48 -10.70
C VAL A 284 15.65 36.90 -10.48
N ASN A 285 15.46 37.66 -11.57
CA ASN A 285 14.97 39.03 -11.52
C ASN A 285 13.50 39.04 -10.98
N ASN A 286 13.13 40.16 -10.32
CA ASN A 286 11.80 40.35 -9.71
C ASN A 286 11.43 39.30 -8.63
N THR A 287 12.42 38.63 -8.03
CA THR A 287 12.23 37.74 -6.89
C THR A 287 13.03 38.24 -5.68
N PRO A 288 12.79 37.72 -4.46
CA PRO A 288 13.60 38.02 -3.29
C PRO A 288 15.09 37.78 -3.50
N ASP A 289 15.96 38.49 -2.80
CA ASP A 289 17.41 38.43 -2.97
C ASP A 289 18.01 37.01 -2.75
N TRP A 290 17.38 36.24 -1.91
CA TRP A 290 17.79 34.86 -1.64
C TRP A 290 17.27 33.85 -2.67
N PHE A 291 16.39 34.25 -3.60
CA PHE A 291 15.83 33.34 -4.59
C PHE A 291 16.86 33.04 -5.69
N LYS A 292 17.42 31.84 -5.64
CA LYS A 292 18.39 31.36 -6.61
C LYS A 292 17.97 30.00 -7.17
N ILE A 293 18.21 29.81 -8.47
CA ILE A 293 17.99 28.54 -9.17
C ILE A 293 19.31 28.09 -9.78
N ASP A 294 19.62 26.81 -9.73
CA ASP A 294 20.80 26.24 -10.39
C ASP A 294 20.56 26.04 -11.89
N ASP A 295 21.66 25.93 -12.64
CA ASP A 295 21.63 25.91 -14.11
C ASP A 295 20.73 24.80 -14.69
N ALA A 296 20.72 23.62 -14.08
CA ALA A 296 19.93 22.47 -14.53
C ALA A 296 18.41 22.72 -14.47
N HIS A 297 17.96 23.58 -13.55
CA HIS A 297 16.53 23.85 -13.31
C HIS A 297 16.01 25.16 -13.90
N LEU A 298 16.89 25.98 -14.56
CA LEU A 298 16.48 27.27 -15.14
C LEU A 298 15.37 27.10 -16.19
N ASP A 299 15.47 26.08 -17.04
CA ASP A 299 14.49 25.83 -18.10
C ASP A 299 13.19 25.23 -17.55
N THR A 300 13.28 24.40 -16.54
CA THR A 300 12.15 23.79 -15.83
C THR A 300 11.21 24.87 -15.27
N TYR A 301 11.78 25.92 -14.65
CA TYR A 301 11.03 27.04 -14.11
C TYR A 301 10.88 28.22 -15.06
N GLY A 302 11.39 28.11 -16.30
CA GLY A 302 11.26 29.15 -17.32
C GLY A 302 11.98 30.45 -17.00
N VAL A 303 13.04 30.42 -16.17
CA VAL A 303 13.72 31.62 -15.65
C VAL A 303 15.03 31.95 -16.36
N ARG A 304 15.52 31.15 -17.30
CA ARG A 304 16.82 31.34 -17.96
C ARG A 304 17.04 32.72 -18.53
N ASN A 305 15.99 33.33 -19.11
CA ASN A 305 16.09 34.65 -19.76
C ASN A 305 15.93 35.83 -18.79
N ILE A 306 15.68 35.57 -17.52
CA ILE A 306 15.48 36.61 -16.48
C ILE A 306 16.44 36.45 -15.29
N THR A 307 17.54 35.70 -15.49
CA THR A 307 18.63 35.58 -14.51
C THR A 307 19.53 36.83 -14.52
N ILE A 308 20.09 37.15 -13.35
CA ILE A 308 21.06 38.20 -13.09
C ILE A 308 22.31 37.61 -12.43
#